data_16b3d5977df6aef5854896b1bfef016f
#
_entry.id   16b3d5977df6aef5854896b1bfef016f
#
_cell.length_a   1.000
_cell.length_b   1.000
_cell.length_c   1.000
_cell.angle_alpha   90.00
_cell.angle_beta   90.00
_cell.angle_gamma   90.00
#
_symmetry.space_group_name_H-M   'P 1'
#
loop_
_entity.id
_entity.type
_entity.pdbx_description
1 polymer ?
#
loop_
_entity_poly.entity_id
_entity_poly.type
_entity_poly.pdbx_seq_one_letter_code
_entity_poly.pdbx_strand_id
1 'polypeptide(L)'
;MSLMNPADLAYGSDKTGLVWGYLFEHGKPPRQIECDAALHWLDTTPSPGHSGFVWLHLSLSNAAAERWMRQSLQLADAFYESLHEGVGSTRLEVEGDTLVAVMHDVLFNLSFDAANISTVSVCMDRRLVVTARLRPLRSVDRLRASVKAGQAIRSPAELLAQLLHDQADVLVDITRQSTARADSVEDTLLANQIASSRVELSALRRSLVRLQRLLAPEPAALFRLLNRPPAWLSED
;
A
#
# COMPACT_ATOMS: atom_id res chain seq x y z
N MET A 1 -6.07 19.22 -23.12
CA MET A 1 -4.96 18.34 -22.64
C MET A 1 -4.13 19.19 -21.71
N SER A 2 -4.39 19.10 -20.40
CA SER A 2 -3.57 19.75 -19.39
C SER A 2 -2.32 18.90 -19.22
N LEU A 3 -1.15 19.43 -19.55
CA LEU A 3 0.13 18.79 -19.29
C LEU A 3 0.29 18.73 -17.76
N MET A 4 0.26 17.54 -17.18
CA MET A 4 0.59 17.33 -15.78
C MET A 4 1.99 17.89 -15.53
N ASN A 5 2.10 18.75 -14.52
CA ASN A 5 3.36 19.33 -14.08
C ASN A 5 4.32 18.20 -13.63
N PRO A 6 5.61 18.20 -14.02
CA PRO A 6 6.58 17.23 -13.51
C PRO A 6 6.65 17.14 -11.97
N ALA A 7 6.29 18.21 -11.26
CA ALA A 7 6.16 18.22 -9.80
C ALA A 7 5.01 17.31 -9.29
N ASP A 8 3.95 17.10 -10.08
CA ASP A 8 2.86 16.18 -9.76
C ASP A 8 3.27 14.71 -9.95
N LEU A 9 4.28 14.43 -10.77
CA LEU A 9 4.84 13.08 -10.98
C LEU A 9 5.73 12.63 -9.81
N ALA A 10 6.38 13.55 -9.11
CA ALA A 10 7.16 13.24 -7.91
C ALA A 10 6.28 13.02 -6.66
N TYR A 11 4.98 13.32 -6.77
CA TYR A 11 3.98 13.20 -5.68
C TYR A 11 4.46 13.79 -4.36
N GLY A 12 5.14 14.92 -4.41
CA GLY A 12 5.56 15.68 -3.25
C GLY A 12 6.57 14.97 -2.34
N SER A 13 7.35 14.00 -2.84
CA SER A 13 8.42 13.41 -2.05
C SER A 13 9.56 14.43 -1.84
N ASP A 14 10.19 14.35 -0.67
CA ASP A 14 11.38 15.15 -0.36
C ASP A 14 12.64 14.62 -1.10
N LYS A 15 13.80 15.17 -0.76
CA LYS A 15 15.11 14.77 -1.32
C LYS A 15 15.50 13.32 -1.02
N THR A 16 14.93 12.71 0.02
CA THR A 16 15.18 11.31 0.42
C THR A 16 14.17 10.34 -0.20
N GLY A 17 13.15 10.84 -0.87
CA GLY A 17 12.04 10.05 -1.40
C GLY A 17 10.90 9.86 -0.42
N LEU A 18 10.96 10.45 0.77
CA LEU A 18 9.87 10.40 1.74
C LEU A 18 8.69 11.23 1.24
N VAL A 19 7.52 10.61 1.22
CA VAL A 19 6.25 11.28 0.89
C VAL A 19 5.57 11.77 2.16
N TRP A 20 5.59 10.96 3.22
CA TRP A 20 5.23 11.33 4.60
C TRP A 20 5.82 10.34 5.59
N GLY A 21 6.00 10.81 6.83
CA GLY A 21 6.30 10.02 8.00
C GLY A 21 5.36 10.36 9.14
N TYR A 22 4.98 9.38 9.94
CA TYR A 22 4.20 9.55 11.16
C TYR A 22 4.85 8.83 12.32
N LEU A 23 4.84 9.46 13.47
CA LEU A 23 5.17 8.87 14.77
C LEU A 23 3.88 8.63 15.55
N PHE A 24 3.71 7.41 15.99
CA PHE A 24 2.61 6.98 16.87
C PHE A 24 3.19 6.71 18.26
N GLU A 25 2.65 7.37 19.26
CA GLU A 25 3.02 7.17 20.67
C GLU A 25 1.77 6.91 21.48
N HIS A 26 1.87 6.04 22.48
CA HIS A 26 0.73 5.68 23.29
C HIS A 26 0.05 6.90 23.92
N GLY A 27 -1.29 6.99 23.79
CA GLY A 27 -2.08 8.08 24.36
C GLY A 27 -1.92 9.45 23.69
N LYS A 28 -1.15 9.54 22.59
CA LYS A 28 -0.98 10.78 21.83
C LYS A 28 -1.55 10.66 20.41
N PRO A 29 -2.01 11.77 19.83
CA PRO A 29 -2.40 11.77 18.42
C PRO A 29 -1.18 11.52 17.51
N PRO A 30 -1.38 10.92 16.33
CA PRO A 30 -0.32 10.71 15.35
C PRO A 30 0.37 12.05 15.01
N ARG A 31 1.69 12.06 15.01
CA ARG A 31 2.48 13.25 14.69
C ARG A 31 3.27 13.05 13.41
N GLN A 32 3.15 13.98 12.48
CA GLN A 32 3.96 13.94 11.26
C GLN A 32 5.43 14.21 11.60
N ILE A 33 6.33 13.43 11.01
CA ILE A 33 7.79 13.53 11.20
C ILE A 33 8.52 13.39 9.86
N GLU A 34 9.74 13.90 9.80
CA GLU A 34 10.69 13.76 8.71
C GLU A 34 11.70 12.63 8.99
N CYS A 35 12.48 12.26 7.98
CA CYS A 35 13.45 11.16 8.06
C CYS A 35 14.42 11.30 9.25
N ASP A 36 15.02 12.46 9.44
CA ASP A 36 16.02 12.67 10.49
C ASP A 36 15.41 12.54 11.90
N ALA A 37 14.18 13.04 12.08
CA ALA A 37 13.46 12.89 13.35
C ALA A 37 13.03 11.43 13.59
N ALA A 38 12.69 10.70 12.52
CA ALA A 38 12.38 9.28 12.61
C ALA A 38 13.59 8.46 13.04
N LEU A 39 14.74 8.67 12.39
CA LEU A 39 15.99 8.00 12.74
C LEU A 39 16.40 8.32 14.18
N HIS A 40 16.36 9.60 14.56
CA HIS A 40 16.67 10.00 15.93
C HIS A 40 15.76 9.31 16.96
N TRP A 41 14.46 9.20 16.69
CA TRP A 41 13.54 8.50 17.58
C TRP A 41 13.83 7.00 17.66
N LEU A 42 14.14 6.35 16.55
CA LEU A 42 14.50 4.93 16.50
C LEU A 42 15.78 4.63 17.28
N ASP A 43 16.78 5.53 17.22
CA ASP A 43 18.08 5.38 17.89
C ASP A 43 17.99 5.68 19.40
N THR A 44 17.21 6.68 19.78
CA THR A 44 17.19 7.18 21.17
C THR A 44 16.13 6.53 22.05
N THR A 45 15.11 5.92 21.45
CA THR A 45 14.02 5.27 22.19
C THR A 45 14.35 3.80 22.44
N PRO A 46 14.58 3.35 23.69
CA PRO A 46 14.95 1.96 23.96
C PRO A 46 13.81 0.99 23.62
N SER A 47 14.17 -0.18 23.05
CA SER A 47 13.33 -1.37 23.05
C SER A 47 13.75 -2.19 24.30
N PRO A 48 12.98 -2.66 25.18
CA PRO A 48 11.56 -2.85 25.39
C PRO A 48 10.97 -1.88 26.43
N GLY A 49 9.69 -1.58 26.27
CA GLY A 49 8.92 -0.79 27.25
C GLY A 49 8.35 0.54 26.72
N HIS A 50 8.75 0.98 25.53
CA HIS A 50 8.11 2.13 24.89
C HIS A 50 7.08 1.66 23.87
N SER A 51 5.83 2.02 24.12
CA SER A 51 4.72 1.80 23.20
C SER A 51 4.68 2.92 22.16
N GLY A 52 5.25 2.67 21.00
CA GLY A 52 5.23 3.61 19.89
C GLY A 52 5.96 3.04 18.69
N PHE A 53 5.62 3.55 17.51
CA PHE A 53 6.26 3.14 16.27
C PHE A 53 6.26 4.29 15.25
N VAL A 54 7.10 4.15 14.24
CA VAL A 54 7.23 5.08 13.12
C VAL A 54 6.67 4.44 11.86
N TRP A 55 5.88 5.19 11.08
CA TRP A 55 5.48 4.81 9.73
C TRP A 55 6.10 5.78 8.71
N LEU A 56 6.94 5.25 7.81
CA LEU A 56 7.53 5.98 6.70
C LEU A 56 6.95 5.48 5.38
N HIS A 57 6.49 6.41 4.55
CA HIS A 57 5.98 6.11 3.22
C HIS A 57 6.86 6.76 2.15
N LEU A 58 7.46 5.95 1.29
CA LEU A 58 8.44 6.39 0.30
C LEU A 58 7.94 6.20 -1.13
N SER A 59 8.41 7.08 -2.01
CA SER A 59 8.17 7.02 -3.45
C SER A 59 9.37 6.45 -4.18
N LEU A 60 9.22 5.27 -4.77
CA LEU A 60 10.24 4.63 -5.61
C LEU A 60 10.43 5.32 -6.96
N SER A 61 9.57 6.28 -7.33
CA SER A 61 9.81 7.16 -8.48
C SER A 61 10.97 8.14 -8.23
N ASN A 62 11.35 8.34 -6.96
CA ASN A 62 12.53 9.07 -6.57
C ASN A 62 13.71 8.10 -6.39
N ALA A 63 14.72 8.20 -7.26
CA ALA A 63 15.90 7.32 -7.24
C ALA A 63 16.72 7.38 -5.93
N ALA A 64 16.51 8.41 -5.10
CA ALA A 64 17.17 8.53 -3.79
C ALA A 64 16.53 7.62 -2.73
N ALA A 65 15.25 7.24 -2.88
CA ALA A 65 14.47 6.52 -1.86
C ALA A 65 15.14 5.20 -1.44
N GLU A 66 15.45 4.33 -2.38
CA GLU A 66 16.08 3.05 -2.07
C GLU A 66 17.48 3.22 -1.49
N ARG A 67 18.27 4.15 -2.04
CA ARG A 67 19.61 4.44 -1.52
C ARG A 67 19.54 4.92 -0.07
N TRP A 68 18.63 5.84 0.23
CA TRP A 68 18.43 6.34 1.58
C TRP A 68 18.01 5.22 2.54
N MET A 69 17.05 4.38 2.16
CA MET A 69 16.62 3.23 2.97
C MET A 69 17.79 2.29 3.27
N ARG A 70 18.61 1.94 2.27
CA ARG A 70 19.78 1.05 2.44
C ARG A 70 20.85 1.66 3.34
N GLN A 71 21.02 2.97 3.35
CA GLN A 71 22.04 3.66 4.14
C GLN A 71 21.58 3.94 5.58
N SER A 72 20.29 4.13 5.79
CA SER A 72 19.74 4.66 7.04
C SER A 72 18.89 3.67 7.82
N LEU A 73 18.33 2.64 7.19
CA LEU A 73 17.45 1.69 7.82
C LEU A 73 18.00 0.27 7.68
N GLN A 74 17.76 -0.54 8.73
CA GLN A 74 18.08 -1.97 8.73
C GLN A 74 16.82 -2.75 8.33
N LEU A 75 16.53 -2.83 7.04
CA LEU A 75 15.39 -3.56 6.51
C LEU A 75 15.83 -4.92 5.98
N ALA A 76 14.92 -5.90 5.98
CA ALA A 76 15.17 -7.24 5.47
C ALA A 76 15.55 -7.22 3.97
N ASP A 77 16.46 -8.11 3.55
CA ASP A 77 16.88 -8.20 2.15
C ASP A 77 15.71 -8.55 1.23
N ALA A 78 14.79 -9.40 1.67
CA ALA A 78 13.57 -9.76 0.97
C ALA A 78 12.70 -8.51 0.62
N PHE A 79 12.74 -7.46 1.45
CA PHE A 79 12.06 -6.21 1.13
C PHE A 79 12.69 -5.52 -0.09
N TYR A 80 14.01 -5.40 -0.12
CA TYR A 80 14.71 -4.79 -1.25
C TYR A 80 14.55 -5.59 -2.55
N GLU A 81 14.54 -6.92 -2.46
CA GLU A 81 14.24 -7.79 -3.60
C GLU A 81 12.83 -7.50 -4.14
N SER A 82 11.87 -7.32 -3.24
CA SER A 82 10.48 -7.01 -3.61
C SER A 82 10.32 -5.70 -4.38
N LEU A 83 11.20 -4.73 -4.18
CA LEU A 83 11.14 -3.44 -4.88
C LEU A 83 11.47 -3.56 -6.37
N HIS A 84 12.25 -4.57 -6.75
CA HIS A 84 12.69 -4.82 -8.13
C HIS A 84 11.87 -5.89 -8.84
N GLU A 85 11.09 -6.66 -8.09
CA GLU A 85 10.15 -7.59 -8.68
C GLU A 85 9.00 -6.82 -9.35
N GLY A 86 8.68 -7.19 -10.57
CA GLY A 86 7.52 -6.65 -11.27
C GLY A 86 6.21 -6.95 -10.51
N VAL A 87 5.07 -6.65 -11.13
CA VAL A 87 3.75 -6.93 -10.55
C VAL A 87 3.58 -8.47 -10.42
N GLY A 88 4.13 -9.03 -9.35
CA GLY A 88 3.98 -10.43 -8.94
C GLY A 88 2.67 -10.66 -8.18
N SER A 89 2.47 -11.82 -7.56
CA SER A 89 1.32 -12.09 -6.71
C SER A 89 1.51 -11.52 -5.30
N THR A 90 0.39 -11.25 -4.59
CA THR A 90 0.42 -10.88 -3.17
C THR A 90 1.17 -11.93 -2.35
N ARG A 91 2.07 -11.48 -1.49
CA ARG A 91 2.80 -12.32 -0.56
C ARG A 91 3.03 -11.60 0.77
N LEU A 92 3.07 -12.38 1.83
CA LEU A 92 3.42 -11.95 3.18
C LEU A 92 4.40 -12.99 3.72
N GLU A 93 5.59 -12.56 4.07
CA GLU A 93 6.71 -13.41 4.50
C GLU A 93 7.27 -12.88 5.82
N VAL A 94 7.57 -13.79 6.74
CA VAL A 94 8.17 -13.46 8.03
C VAL A 94 9.61 -13.90 8.01
N GLU A 95 10.53 -12.96 8.18
CA GLU A 95 11.97 -13.21 8.31
C GLU A 95 12.44 -12.72 9.68
N GLY A 96 12.71 -13.68 10.58
CA GLY A 96 12.99 -13.36 11.97
C GLY A 96 11.81 -12.64 12.64
N ASP A 97 12.04 -11.42 13.08
CA ASP A 97 11.03 -10.54 13.72
C ASP A 97 10.45 -9.50 12.74
N THR A 98 10.78 -9.61 11.46
CA THR A 98 10.35 -8.68 10.42
C THR A 98 9.29 -9.31 9.52
N LEU A 99 8.22 -8.60 9.26
CA LEU A 99 7.23 -8.94 8.25
C LEU A 99 7.51 -8.14 6.97
N VAL A 100 7.70 -8.85 5.87
CA VAL A 100 7.76 -8.29 4.52
C VAL A 100 6.49 -8.65 3.77
N ALA A 101 5.81 -7.65 3.22
CA ALA A 101 4.60 -7.85 2.45
C ALA A 101 4.66 -7.12 1.10
N VAL A 102 4.13 -7.75 0.07
CA VAL A 102 3.84 -7.16 -1.23
C VAL A 102 2.35 -7.28 -1.46
N MET A 103 1.67 -6.16 -1.52
CA MET A 103 0.22 -6.12 -1.69
C MET A 103 -0.15 -5.33 -2.95
N HIS A 104 -1.27 -5.69 -3.55
CA HIS A 104 -1.77 -5.03 -4.75
C HIS A 104 -2.83 -4.02 -4.39
N ASP A 105 -2.76 -2.87 -5.01
CA ASP A 105 -3.73 -1.81 -4.87
C ASP A 105 -4.01 -1.15 -6.23
N VAL A 106 -5.05 -0.38 -6.28
CA VAL A 106 -5.47 0.33 -7.49
C VAL A 106 -4.96 1.75 -7.45
N LEU A 107 -4.59 2.27 -8.60
CA LEU A 107 -4.18 3.66 -8.73
C LEU A 107 -5.33 4.61 -8.35
N PHE A 108 -4.98 5.77 -7.86
CA PHE A 108 -5.93 6.80 -7.42
C PHE A 108 -6.93 7.19 -8.52
N ASN A 109 -6.48 7.26 -9.79
CA ASN A 109 -7.34 7.52 -10.94
C ASN A 109 -7.77 6.20 -11.58
N LEU A 110 -8.92 5.68 -11.14
CA LEU A 110 -9.50 4.47 -11.67
C LEU A 110 -10.12 4.72 -13.05
N SER A 111 -9.37 4.48 -14.13
CA SER A 111 -9.94 4.00 -15.38
C SER A 111 -9.87 2.47 -15.34
N PHE A 112 -10.91 1.77 -15.86
CA PHE A 112 -10.92 0.28 -15.90
C PHE A 112 -9.86 -0.28 -16.84
N ASP A 113 -8.61 0.18 -16.67
CA ASP A 113 -7.44 -0.30 -17.39
C ASP A 113 -6.65 -1.23 -16.45
N ALA A 114 -6.28 -2.40 -16.97
CA ALA A 114 -5.42 -3.34 -16.27
C ALA A 114 -4.05 -2.74 -15.86
N ALA A 115 -3.63 -1.63 -16.49
CA ALA A 115 -2.44 -0.86 -16.12
C ALA A 115 -2.59 -0.07 -14.81
N ASN A 116 -3.80 0.03 -14.26
CA ASN A 116 -4.09 0.81 -13.05
C ASN A 116 -3.91 0.02 -11.74
N ILE A 117 -3.31 -1.16 -11.79
CA ILE A 117 -2.92 -1.94 -10.62
C ILE A 117 -1.43 -1.73 -10.39
N SER A 118 -1.06 -1.42 -9.17
CA SER A 118 0.33 -1.29 -8.75
C SER A 118 0.52 -1.97 -7.39
N THR A 119 1.75 -2.02 -6.92
CA THR A 119 2.09 -2.67 -5.67
C THR A 119 2.50 -1.66 -4.62
N VAL A 120 2.22 -1.98 -3.35
CA VAL A 120 2.91 -1.43 -2.19
C VAL A 120 3.77 -2.53 -1.58
N SER A 121 5.05 -2.26 -1.43
CA SER A 121 5.97 -3.09 -0.65
C SER A 121 5.99 -2.57 0.78
N VAL A 122 5.88 -3.47 1.74
CA VAL A 122 5.82 -3.17 3.17
C VAL A 122 6.93 -3.96 3.87
N CYS A 123 7.68 -3.30 4.72
CA CYS A 123 8.60 -3.93 5.67
C CYS A 123 8.26 -3.40 7.05
N MET A 124 8.02 -4.29 8.00
CA MET A 124 7.59 -3.85 9.32
C MET A 124 8.07 -4.77 10.43
N ASP A 125 8.36 -4.15 11.56
CA ASP A 125 8.62 -4.77 12.85
C ASP A 125 7.82 -4.06 13.95
N ARG A 126 8.13 -4.33 15.22
CA ARG A 126 7.47 -3.70 16.38
C ARG A 126 7.53 -2.16 16.39
N ARG A 127 8.57 -1.55 15.80
CA ARG A 127 8.89 -0.11 15.94
C ARG A 127 8.87 0.68 14.65
N LEU A 128 8.99 0.00 13.53
CA LEU A 128 9.13 0.62 12.23
C LEU A 128 8.21 -0.04 11.21
N VAL A 129 7.45 0.77 10.51
CA VAL A 129 6.71 0.38 9.31
C VAL A 129 7.23 1.22 8.16
N VAL A 130 7.80 0.56 7.16
CA VAL A 130 8.19 1.18 5.90
C VAL A 130 7.24 0.71 4.82
N THR A 131 6.64 1.64 4.10
CA THR A 131 5.85 1.35 2.92
C THR A 131 6.46 2.07 1.72
N ALA A 132 6.62 1.37 0.61
CA ALA A 132 7.21 1.93 -0.61
C ALA A 132 6.36 1.61 -1.83
N ARG A 133 6.21 2.57 -2.73
CA ARG A 133 5.41 2.43 -3.95
C ARG A 133 5.99 3.21 -5.11
N LEU A 134 5.72 2.73 -6.33
CA LEU A 134 6.10 3.45 -7.55
C LEU A 134 5.06 4.51 -7.96
N ARG A 135 3.78 4.23 -7.75
CA ARG A 135 2.65 5.09 -8.15
C ARG A 135 1.69 5.31 -6.97
N PRO A 136 0.98 6.46 -6.89
CA PRO A 136 -0.03 6.71 -5.85
C PRO A 136 -1.08 5.61 -5.80
N LEU A 137 -1.39 5.13 -4.59
CA LEU A 137 -2.27 4.00 -4.34
C LEU A 137 -3.45 4.43 -3.46
N ARG A 138 -4.62 3.91 -3.77
CA ARG A 138 -5.88 4.39 -3.20
C ARG A 138 -6.07 3.99 -1.75
N SER A 139 -5.73 2.76 -1.37
CA SER A 139 -5.84 2.31 0.02
C SER A 139 -4.85 3.01 0.93
N VAL A 140 -3.61 3.18 0.48
CA VAL A 140 -2.56 3.89 1.23
C VAL A 140 -2.92 5.36 1.46
N ASP A 141 -3.52 6.03 0.46
CA ASP A 141 -3.97 7.41 0.60
C ASP A 141 -5.20 7.53 1.53
N ARG A 142 -6.12 6.54 1.54
CA ARG A 142 -7.22 6.45 2.52
C ARG A 142 -6.68 6.30 3.94
N LEU A 143 -5.76 5.37 4.16
CA LEU A 143 -5.10 5.18 5.46
C LEU A 143 -4.44 6.47 5.95
N ARG A 144 -3.68 7.14 5.07
CA ARG A 144 -3.09 8.44 5.39
C ARG A 144 -4.13 9.48 5.79
N ALA A 145 -5.24 9.56 5.06
CA ALA A 145 -6.30 10.51 5.36
C ALA A 145 -6.90 10.26 6.75
N SER A 146 -7.13 9.00 7.12
CA SER A 146 -7.63 8.59 8.43
C SER A 146 -6.64 8.96 9.55
N VAL A 147 -5.35 8.67 9.35
CA VAL A 147 -4.28 9.05 10.29
C VAL A 147 -4.21 10.57 10.46
N LYS A 148 -4.28 11.33 9.35
CA LYS A 148 -4.29 12.79 9.38
C LYS A 148 -5.53 13.36 10.07
N ALA A 149 -6.66 12.67 9.99
CA ALA A 149 -7.90 13.02 10.71
C ALA A 149 -7.85 12.67 12.21
N GLY A 150 -6.74 12.08 12.69
CA GLY A 150 -6.53 11.77 14.10
C GLY A 150 -6.97 10.37 14.51
N GLN A 151 -7.18 9.45 13.56
CA GLN A 151 -7.43 8.05 13.90
C GLN A 151 -6.29 7.51 14.75
N ALA A 152 -6.62 7.00 15.94
CA ALA A 152 -5.65 6.37 16.82
C ALA A 152 -5.29 5.00 16.24
N ILE A 153 -4.01 4.78 15.98
CA ILE A 153 -3.43 3.48 15.62
C ILE A 153 -2.38 3.17 16.69
N ARG A 154 -2.53 2.05 17.35
CA ARG A 154 -1.77 1.72 18.57
C ARG A 154 -0.53 0.89 18.29
N SER A 155 -0.55 0.12 17.20
CA SER A 155 0.52 -0.81 16.86
C SER A 155 0.73 -0.92 15.35
N PRO A 156 1.91 -1.42 14.91
CA PRO A 156 2.14 -1.79 13.51
C PRO A 156 1.12 -2.79 12.97
N ALA A 157 0.66 -3.72 13.81
CA ALA A 157 -0.38 -4.70 13.46
C ALA A 157 -1.70 -4.02 13.12
N GLU A 158 -2.12 -3.06 13.94
CA GLU A 158 -3.34 -2.28 13.70
C GLU A 158 -3.22 -1.43 12.42
N LEU A 159 -2.02 -0.86 12.14
CA LEU A 159 -1.77 -0.15 10.88
C LEU A 159 -1.92 -1.07 9.66
N LEU A 160 -1.36 -2.27 9.73
CA LEU A 160 -1.49 -3.27 8.65
C LEU A 160 -2.94 -3.71 8.48
N ALA A 161 -3.65 -3.99 9.57
CA ALA A 161 -5.05 -4.36 9.54
C ALA A 161 -5.91 -3.26 8.90
N GLN A 162 -5.66 -1.99 9.24
CA GLN A 162 -6.37 -0.88 8.64
C GLN A 162 -6.04 -0.73 7.14
N LEU A 163 -4.78 -0.93 6.74
CA LEU A 163 -4.39 -0.91 5.32
C LEU A 163 -5.11 -2.00 4.51
N LEU A 164 -5.20 -3.21 5.06
CA LEU A 164 -5.94 -4.32 4.44
C LEU A 164 -7.45 -4.03 4.38
N HIS A 165 -7.99 -3.40 5.42
CA HIS A 165 -9.40 -2.99 5.44
C HIS A 165 -9.69 -1.94 4.37
N ASP A 166 -8.86 -0.90 4.27
CA ASP A 166 -8.97 0.14 3.25
C ASP A 166 -8.84 -0.43 1.83
N GLN A 167 -7.97 -1.43 1.65
CA GLN A 167 -7.83 -2.18 0.39
C GLN A 167 -9.11 -2.95 0.06
N ALA A 168 -9.69 -3.66 1.04
CA ALA A 168 -10.94 -4.38 0.85
C ALA A 168 -12.10 -3.44 0.46
N ASP A 169 -12.21 -2.28 1.09
CA ASP A 169 -13.20 -1.26 0.74
C ASP A 169 -13.03 -0.76 -0.70
N VAL A 170 -11.78 -0.53 -1.12
CA VAL A 170 -11.48 -0.16 -2.52
C VAL A 170 -11.94 -1.24 -3.49
N LEU A 171 -11.73 -2.52 -3.16
CA LEU A 171 -12.16 -3.65 -3.98
C LEU A 171 -13.69 -3.78 -4.06
N VAL A 172 -14.38 -3.53 -2.96
CA VAL A 172 -15.86 -3.47 -2.94
C VAL A 172 -16.36 -2.35 -3.84
N ASP A 173 -15.76 -1.16 -3.80
CA ASP A 173 -16.10 -0.06 -4.68
C ASP A 173 -15.86 -0.39 -6.16
N ILE A 174 -14.76 -1.07 -6.49
CA ILE A 174 -14.45 -1.53 -7.85
C ILE A 174 -15.51 -2.53 -8.33
N THR A 175 -15.89 -3.47 -7.48
CA THR A 175 -16.92 -4.46 -7.81
C THR A 175 -18.25 -3.79 -8.14
N ARG A 176 -18.70 -2.85 -7.31
CA ARG A 176 -19.93 -2.09 -7.55
C ARG A 176 -19.88 -1.31 -8.86
N GLN A 177 -18.78 -0.61 -9.14
CA GLN A 177 -18.60 0.14 -10.38
C GLN A 177 -18.55 -0.77 -11.60
N SER A 178 -17.94 -1.97 -11.47
CA SER A 178 -17.87 -2.96 -12.54
C SER A 178 -19.24 -3.52 -12.87
N THR A 179 -20.09 -3.78 -11.88
CA THR A 179 -21.46 -4.22 -12.06
C THR A 179 -22.28 -3.16 -12.79
N ALA A 180 -22.24 -1.92 -12.30
CA ALA A 180 -22.97 -0.81 -12.94
C ALA A 180 -22.53 -0.58 -14.41
N ARG A 181 -21.23 -0.80 -14.69
CA ARG A 181 -20.71 -0.69 -16.05
C ARG A 181 -21.16 -1.86 -16.94
N ALA A 182 -21.23 -3.06 -16.40
CA ALA A 182 -21.76 -4.23 -17.14
C ALA A 182 -23.24 -4.01 -17.50
N ASP A 183 -24.06 -3.53 -16.55
CA ASP A 183 -25.48 -3.21 -16.78
C ASP A 183 -25.63 -2.14 -17.88
N SER A 184 -24.81 -1.08 -17.85
CA SER A 184 -24.81 -0.05 -18.90
C SER A 184 -24.42 -0.59 -20.29
N VAL A 185 -23.51 -1.57 -20.34
CA VAL A 185 -23.15 -2.22 -21.60
C VAL A 185 -24.29 -3.13 -22.12
N GLU A 186 -25.03 -3.80 -21.23
CA GLU A 186 -26.22 -4.58 -21.60
C GLU A 186 -27.29 -3.67 -22.21
N ASP A 187 -27.56 -2.49 -21.63
CA ASP A 187 -28.48 -1.51 -22.18
C ASP A 187 -28.04 -1.02 -23.57
N THR A 188 -26.74 -0.82 -23.75
CA THR A 188 -26.16 -0.40 -25.04
C THR A 188 -26.28 -1.50 -26.11
N LEU A 189 -26.14 -2.78 -25.70
CA LEU A 189 -26.37 -3.95 -26.57
C LEU A 189 -27.81 -4.03 -27.03
N LEU A 190 -28.76 -3.81 -26.12
CA LEU A 190 -30.20 -3.78 -26.44
C LEU A 190 -30.53 -2.64 -27.42
N ALA A 191 -29.80 -1.54 -27.38
CA ALA A 191 -29.88 -0.45 -28.34
C ALA A 191 -29.15 -0.71 -29.68
N ASN A 192 -28.72 -1.94 -29.95
CA ASN A 192 -28.07 -2.41 -31.17
C ASN A 192 -26.65 -1.88 -31.47
N GLN A 193 -25.93 -1.40 -30.45
CA GLN A 193 -24.55 -0.89 -30.57
C GLN A 193 -23.50 -1.98 -30.23
N ILE A 194 -23.49 -3.06 -31.00
CA ILE A 194 -22.76 -4.30 -30.70
C ILE A 194 -21.24 -4.12 -30.69
N ALA A 195 -20.67 -3.30 -31.56
CA ALA A 195 -19.21 -3.17 -31.72
C ALA A 195 -18.55 -2.49 -30.51
N SER A 196 -19.11 -1.37 -30.03
CA SER A 196 -18.63 -0.65 -28.85
C SER A 196 -18.73 -1.47 -27.57
N SER A 197 -19.86 -2.15 -27.38
CA SER A 197 -20.14 -3.03 -26.24
C SER A 197 -19.15 -4.19 -26.11
N ARG A 198 -18.76 -4.80 -27.23
CA ARG A 198 -17.74 -5.88 -27.23
C ARG A 198 -16.35 -5.42 -26.77
N VAL A 199 -15.94 -4.23 -27.22
CA VAL A 199 -14.64 -3.65 -26.81
C VAL A 199 -14.63 -3.36 -25.32
N GLU A 200 -15.72 -2.77 -24.82
CA GLU A 200 -15.87 -2.38 -23.43
C GLU A 200 -15.93 -3.60 -22.49
N LEU A 201 -16.75 -4.62 -22.81
CA LEU A 201 -16.79 -5.88 -22.06
C LEU A 201 -15.43 -6.58 -22.05
N SER A 202 -14.70 -6.57 -23.17
CA SER A 202 -13.38 -7.17 -23.24
C SER A 202 -12.37 -6.44 -22.36
N ALA A 203 -12.43 -5.12 -22.26
CA ALA A 203 -11.59 -4.32 -21.38
C ALA A 203 -11.91 -4.60 -19.90
N LEU A 204 -13.20 -4.57 -19.54
CA LEU A 204 -13.68 -4.86 -18.19
C LEU A 204 -13.27 -6.26 -17.74
N ARG A 205 -13.49 -7.27 -18.59
CA ARG A 205 -13.09 -8.65 -18.31
C ARG A 205 -11.58 -8.77 -18.07
N ARG A 206 -10.73 -8.16 -18.92
CA ARG A 206 -9.27 -8.21 -18.74
C ARG A 206 -8.85 -7.62 -17.40
N SER A 207 -9.42 -6.49 -17.01
CA SER A 207 -9.12 -5.82 -15.73
C SER A 207 -9.54 -6.67 -14.53
N LEU A 208 -10.74 -7.22 -14.55
CA LEU A 208 -11.26 -8.08 -13.46
C LEU A 208 -10.48 -9.39 -13.34
N VAL A 209 -10.16 -10.06 -14.45
CA VAL A 209 -9.36 -11.30 -14.44
C VAL A 209 -7.96 -11.03 -13.92
N ARG A 210 -7.35 -9.90 -14.27
CA ARG A 210 -6.03 -9.52 -13.75
C ARG A 210 -6.08 -9.26 -12.25
N LEU A 211 -7.06 -8.48 -11.77
CA LEU A 211 -7.30 -8.25 -10.34
C LEU A 211 -7.46 -9.57 -9.58
N GLN A 212 -8.34 -10.43 -10.06
CA GLN A 212 -8.57 -11.74 -9.46
C GLN A 212 -7.27 -12.55 -9.33
N ARG A 213 -6.45 -12.61 -10.38
CA ARG A 213 -5.17 -13.36 -10.34
C ARG A 213 -4.18 -12.80 -9.34
N LEU A 214 -4.11 -11.48 -9.19
CA LEU A 214 -3.18 -10.82 -8.29
C LEU A 214 -3.60 -10.96 -6.82
N LEU A 215 -4.91 -10.94 -6.56
CA LEU A 215 -5.47 -11.01 -5.21
C LEU A 215 -5.75 -12.45 -4.74
N ALA A 216 -5.88 -13.42 -5.65
CA ALA A 216 -6.19 -14.81 -5.30
C ALA A 216 -5.26 -15.44 -4.25
N PRO A 217 -3.94 -15.15 -4.20
CA PRO A 217 -3.04 -15.68 -3.17
C PRO A 217 -3.18 -15.00 -1.79
N GLU A 218 -3.82 -13.84 -1.70
CA GLU A 218 -3.86 -13.01 -0.50
C GLU A 218 -4.49 -13.71 0.71
N PRO A 219 -5.67 -14.36 0.61
CA PRO A 219 -6.25 -15.06 1.76
C PRO A 219 -5.34 -16.17 2.30
N ALA A 220 -4.67 -16.90 1.41
CA ALA A 220 -3.74 -17.97 1.80
C ALA A 220 -2.46 -17.39 2.43
N ALA A 221 -1.97 -16.24 1.97
CA ALA A 221 -0.83 -15.55 2.56
C ALA A 221 -1.17 -15.02 3.96
N LEU A 222 -2.33 -14.39 4.13
CA LEU A 222 -2.82 -13.93 5.45
C LEU A 222 -3.04 -15.10 6.41
N PHE A 223 -3.61 -16.21 5.95
CA PHE A 223 -3.80 -17.38 6.79
C PHE A 223 -2.45 -17.97 7.26
N ARG A 224 -1.44 -17.99 6.41
CA ARG A 224 -0.07 -18.42 6.82
C ARG A 224 0.53 -17.49 7.86
N LEU A 225 0.38 -16.17 7.69
CA LEU A 225 0.83 -15.19 8.67
C LEU A 225 0.16 -15.39 10.03
N LEU A 226 -1.17 -15.58 10.06
CA LEU A 226 -1.92 -15.80 11.29
C LEU A 226 -1.56 -17.11 12.00
N ASN A 227 -1.13 -18.14 11.26
CA ASN A 227 -0.67 -19.41 11.85
C ASN A 227 0.76 -19.34 12.41
N ARG A 228 1.59 -18.43 11.93
CA ARG A 228 2.98 -18.24 12.38
C ARG A 228 3.31 -16.74 12.39
N PRO A 229 2.66 -15.97 13.25
CA PRO A 229 2.93 -14.55 13.34
C PRO A 229 4.31 -14.30 13.96
N PRO A 230 4.98 -13.18 13.61
CA PRO A 230 6.12 -12.72 14.39
C PRO A 230 5.68 -12.39 15.83
N ALA A 231 6.62 -12.43 16.77
CA ALA A 231 6.29 -12.32 18.20
C ALA A 231 5.50 -11.05 18.54
N TRP A 232 5.88 -9.93 17.96
CA TRP A 232 5.22 -8.63 18.20
C TRP A 232 3.77 -8.56 17.67
N LEU A 233 3.42 -9.36 16.67
CA LEU A 233 2.05 -9.42 16.13
C LEU A 233 1.10 -10.23 17.02
N SER A 234 1.66 -11.11 17.86
CA SER A 234 0.88 -11.96 18.78
C SER A 234 0.60 -11.28 20.13
N GLU A 235 1.28 -10.19 20.43
CA GLU A 235 1.18 -9.46 21.70
C GLU A 235 0.13 -8.33 21.65
N ASP A 236 -0.35 -7.98 20.45
CA ASP A 236 -1.40 -6.98 20.20
C ASP A 236 -2.77 -7.65 20.03
#